data_1b9fe1a0f02c5f0b40942a051d0b27cf
#
_entry.id   1b9fe1a0f02c5f0b40942a051d0b27cf
#
_cell.length_a   1.000
_cell.length_b   1.000
_cell.length_c   1.000
_cell.angle_alpha   90.00
_cell.angle_beta   90.00
_cell.angle_gamma   90.00
#
_symmetry.space_group_name_H-M   'P 1'
#
loop_
_entity.id
_entity.type
_entity.pdbx_description
1 polymer ?
#
loop_
_entity_poly.entity_id
_entity_poly.type
_entity_poly.pdbx_seq_one_letter_code
_entity_poly.pdbx_strand_id
1 'polypeptide(L)'
;KRNTLKSKKTLVFFIIFASFCFSAMMQMSSSMKDLSSEMMGAMVLMIGIVLACTTLLLAITTVINGNTKTVAMMRVFGYSHKECCKALLSGYRPMAYIGFAIGTVYQYALLKIMVSVVFKDISDIPDYSFNKQTFIITLISFVFLYELIMHFYSDRIKKISVKNIMLE
;
A
#
# COMPACT_ATOMS: atom_id res chain seq x y z
N LYS A 1 16.06 -9.26 22.97
CA LYS A 1 14.77 -8.50 23.11
C LYS A 1 14.75 -7.19 22.35
N ARG A 2 15.89 -6.47 22.25
CA ARG A 2 15.99 -5.15 21.60
C ARG A 2 15.92 -5.21 20.06
N ASN A 3 16.43 -6.29 19.46
CA ASN A 3 16.42 -6.46 17.99
C ASN A 3 15.05 -6.83 17.44
N THR A 4 14.23 -7.57 18.17
CA THR A 4 12.86 -7.95 17.76
C THR A 4 11.90 -6.76 17.77
N LEU A 5 12.07 -5.82 18.70
CA LEU A 5 11.27 -4.58 18.73
C LEU A 5 11.64 -3.63 17.58
N LYS A 6 12.92 -3.58 17.20
CA LYS A 6 13.40 -2.79 16.07
C LYS A 6 12.84 -3.33 14.74
N SER A 7 12.82 -4.65 14.58
CA SER A 7 12.23 -5.32 13.42
C SER A 7 10.75 -5.04 13.26
N LYS A 8 9.97 -5.07 14.33
CA LYS A 8 8.53 -4.76 14.27
C LYS A 8 8.25 -3.31 13.85
N LYS A 9 9.03 -2.36 14.35
CA LYS A 9 8.90 -0.94 13.94
C LYS A 9 9.21 -0.75 12.46
N THR A 10 10.23 -1.44 11.95
CA THR A 10 10.58 -1.43 10.54
C THR A 10 9.45 -1.98 9.66
N LEU A 11 8.80 -3.07 10.07
CA LEU A 11 7.68 -3.65 9.33
C LEU A 11 6.46 -2.73 9.27
N VAL A 12 6.15 -2.06 10.38
CA VAL A 12 5.08 -1.05 10.44
C VAL A 12 5.41 0.12 9.49
N PHE A 13 6.65 0.59 9.51
CA PHE A 13 7.10 1.64 8.61
C PHE A 13 6.94 1.24 7.13
N PHE A 14 7.29 0.01 6.77
CA PHE A 14 7.10 -0.49 5.39
C PHE A 14 5.64 -0.48 4.95
N ILE A 15 4.72 -0.90 5.80
CA ILE A 15 3.28 -0.88 5.48
C ILE A 15 2.76 0.56 5.33
N ILE A 16 3.13 1.46 6.23
CA ILE A 16 2.75 2.88 6.15
C ILE A 16 3.29 3.48 4.86
N PHE A 17 4.57 3.25 4.56
CA PHE A 17 5.23 3.76 3.36
C PHE A 17 4.61 3.21 2.07
N ALA A 18 4.31 1.92 2.02
CA ALA A 18 3.66 1.31 0.85
C ALA A 18 2.25 1.84 0.63
N SER A 19 1.48 2.01 1.68
CA SER A 19 0.13 2.59 1.61
C SER A 19 0.17 4.05 1.19
N PHE A 20 1.15 4.81 1.68
CA PHE A 20 1.44 6.17 1.25
C PHE A 20 1.76 6.22 -0.25
N CYS A 21 2.68 5.39 -0.73
CA CYS A 21 3.04 5.32 -2.14
C CYS A 21 1.84 4.92 -3.01
N PHE A 22 1.05 3.94 -2.58
CA PHE A 22 -0.15 3.52 -3.31
C PHE A 22 -1.14 4.68 -3.45
N SER A 23 -1.48 5.34 -2.37
CA SER A 23 -2.41 6.48 -2.37
C SER A 23 -1.90 7.62 -3.23
N ALA A 24 -0.65 8.02 -3.06
CA ALA A 24 -0.05 9.12 -3.81
C ALA A 24 0.02 8.82 -5.31
N MET A 25 0.50 7.63 -5.71
CA MET A 25 0.63 7.26 -7.11
C MET A 25 -0.72 7.16 -7.82
N MET A 26 -1.72 6.51 -7.20
CA MET A 26 -3.03 6.36 -7.79
C MET A 26 -3.74 7.69 -7.98
N GLN A 27 -3.77 8.53 -6.95
CA GLN A 27 -4.44 9.83 -7.01
C GLN A 27 -3.70 10.82 -7.93
N MET A 28 -2.36 10.82 -7.90
CA MET A 28 -1.55 11.65 -8.78
C MET A 28 -1.72 11.25 -10.25
N SER A 29 -1.73 9.97 -10.56
CA SER A 29 -1.97 9.46 -11.92
C SER A 29 -3.35 9.82 -12.43
N SER A 30 -4.38 9.75 -11.58
CA SER A 30 -5.73 10.16 -11.94
C SER A 30 -5.82 11.67 -12.23
N SER A 31 -5.17 12.48 -11.40
CA SER A 31 -5.15 13.94 -11.59
C SER A 31 -4.37 14.37 -12.84
N MET A 32 -3.29 13.64 -13.16
CA MET A 32 -2.54 13.88 -14.39
C MET A 32 -3.33 13.52 -15.64
N LYS A 33 -4.24 12.54 -15.55
CA LYS A 33 -5.16 12.23 -16.64
C LYS A 33 -6.08 13.41 -16.98
N ASP A 34 -6.54 14.13 -15.99
CA ASP A 34 -7.42 15.29 -16.16
C ASP A 34 -6.67 16.52 -16.72
N LEU A 35 -5.36 16.59 -16.50
CA LEU A 35 -4.50 17.72 -16.90
C LEU A 35 -3.77 17.52 -18.24
N SER A 36 -3.71 16.29 -18.76
CA SER A 36 -3.00 15.93 -19.99
C SER A 36 -3.93 15.38 -21.05
N SER A 37 -3.42 15.18 -22.30
CA SER A 37 -4.18 14.50 -23.35
C SER A 37 -4.59 13.08 -22.91
N GLU A 38 -5.75 12.61 -23.34
CA GLU A 38 -6.32 11.31 -22.93
C GLU A 38 -5.32 10.14 -23.06
N MET A 39 -4.52 10.14 -24.11
CA MET A 39 -3.55 9.08 -24.38
C MET A 39 -2.40 9.08 -23.37
N MET A 40 -1.87 10.26 -23.06
CA MET A 40 -0.78 10.41 -22.10
C MET A 40 -1.24 10.12 -20.66
N GLY A 41 -2.45 10.58 -20.31
CA GLY A 41 -3.07 10.31 -19.03
C GLY A 41 -3.33 8.82 -18.80
N ALA A 42 -3.76 8.08 -19.83
CA ALA A 42 -3.96 6.64 -19.75
C ALA A 42 -2.64 5.89 -19.51
N MET A 43 -1.54 6.26 -20.17
CA MET A 43 -0.22 5.66 -19.95
C MET A 43 0.28 5.90 -18.53
N VAL A 44 0.19 7.12 -18.01
CA VAL A 44 0.60 7.47 -16.65
C VAL A 44 -0.21 6.69 -15.62
N LEU A 45 -1.50 6.54 -15.85
CA LEU A 45 -2.40 5.78 -14.97
C LEU A 45 -2.04 4.29 -14.95
N MET A 46 -1.75 3.69 -16.09
CA MET A 46 -1.32 2.28 -16.19
C MET A 46 -0.02 2.04 -15.42
N ILE A 47 0.97 2.90 -15.63
CA ILE A 47 2.26 2.81 -14.91
C ILE A 47 2.05 3.01 -13.40
N GLY A 48 1.23 3.98 -13.00
CA GLY A 48 0.90 4.24 -11.61
C GLY A 48 0.25 3.04 -10.91
N ILE A 49 -0.70 2.36 -11.57
CA ILE A 49 -1.35 1.15 -11.05
C ILE A 49 -0.33 0.03 -10.85
N VAL A 50 0.52 -0.23 -11.85
CA VAL A 50 1.54 -1.30 -11.77
C VAL A 50 2.51 -1.04 -10.62
N LEU A 51 3.02 0.19 -10.49
CA LEU A 51 3.94 0.56 -9.42
C LEU A 51 3.28 0.48 -8.04
N ALA A 52 2.04 0.96 -7.92
CA ALA A 52 1.29 0.91 -6.68
C ALA A 52 1.03 -0.54 -6.21
N CYS A 53 0.59 -1.41 -7.13
CA CYS A 53 0.39 -2.82 -6.85
C CYS A 53 1.69 -3.52 -6.44
N THR A 54 2.78 -3.26 -7.15
CA THR A 54 4.09 -3.86 -6.87
C THR A 54 4.61 -3.45 -5.49
N THR A 55 4.48 -2.17 -5.14
CA THR A 55 4.91 -1.65 -3.84
C THR A 55 4.14 -2.29 -2.69
N LEU A 56 2.82 -2.42 -2.86
CA LEU A 56 1.96 -3.05 -1.86
C LEU A 56 2.27 -4.55 -1.70
N LEU A 57 2.49 -5.26 -2.81
CA LEU A 57 2.92 -6.65 -2.81
C LEU A 57 4.23 -6.85 -2.05
N LEU A 58 5.23 -6.02 -2.32
CA LEU A 58 6.53 -6.07 -1.65
C LEU A 58 6.40 -5.83 -0.14
N ALA A 59 5.60 -4.86 0.27
CA ALA A 59 5.38 -4.55 1.67
C ALA A 59 4.73 -5.72 2.42
N ILE A 60 3.68 -6.30 1.87
CA ILE A 60 2.98 -7.45 2.48
C ILE A 60 3.90 -8.67 2.55
N THR A 61 4.67 -8.93 1.49
CA THR A 61 5.67 -10.01 1.48
C THR A 61 6.70 -9.81 2.59
N THR A 62 7.20 -8.61 2.75
CA THR A 62 8.20 -8.26 3.78
C THR A 62 7.64 -8.47 5.18
N VAL A 63 6.38 -8.08 5.41
CA VAL A 63 5.71 -8.29 6.70
C VAL A 63 5.55 -9.78 7.01
N ILE A 64 5.12 -10.58 6.05
CA ILE A 64 4.96 -12.03 6.23
C ILE A 64 6.30 -12.68 6.53
N ASN A 65 7.33 -12.38 5.74
CA ASN A 65 8.67 -12.92 5.93
C ASN A 65 9.30 -12.50 7.26
N GLY A 66 9.08 -11.26 7.69
CA GLY A 66 9.57 -10.75 8.97
C GLY A 66 8.86 -11.36 10.20
N ASN A 67 7.71 -12.00 10.01
CA ASN A 67 6.94 -12.65 11.08
C ASN A 67 6.88 -14.18 10.96
N THR A 68 7.81 -14.79 10.25
CA THR A 68 7.83 -16.22 9.98
C THR A 68 7.78 -17.06 11.26
N LYS A 69 8.50 -16.66 12.32
CA LYS A 69 8.48 -17.34 13.63
C LYS A 69 7.11 -17.29 14.29
N THR A 70 6.42 -16.16 14.19
CA THR A 70 5.06 -15.99 14.72
C THR A 70 4.06 -16.88 13.96
N VAL A 71 4.19 -16.92 12.64
CA VAL A 71 3.37 -17.80 11.78
C VAL A 71 3.59 -19.27 12.11
N ALA A 72 4.85 -19.68 12.27
CA ALA A 72 5.19 -21.05 12.65
C ALA A 72 4.57 -21.44 14.00
N MET A 73 4.66 -20.56 15.00
CA MET A 73 4.08 -20.77 16.32
C MET A 73 2.56 -20.91 16.26
N MET A 74 1.87 -20.05 15.50
CA MET A 74 0.42 -20.17 15.28
C MET A 74 0.04 -21.52 14.65
N ARG A 75 0.84 -21.99 13.70
CA ARG A 75 0.61 -23.29 13.06
C ARG A 75 0.76 -24.47 14.01
N VAL A 76 1.71 -24.41 14.95
CA VAL A 76 1.87 -25.42 16.00
C VAL A 76 0.61 -25.47 16.90
N PHE A 77 -0.03 -24.36 17.15
CA PHE A 77 -1.31 -24.29 17.86
C PHE A 77 -2.53 -24.70 17.03
N GLY A 78 -2.34 -25.16 15.79
CA GLY A 78 -3.42 -25.69 14.96
C GLY A 78 -4.14 -24.67 14.09
N TYR A 79 -3.67 -23.41 14.04
CA TYR A 79 -4.26 -22.40 13.16
C TYR A 79 -4.07 -22.75 11.68
N SER A 80 -5.10 -22.55 10.87
CA SER A 80 -5.01 -22.72 9.43
C SER A 80 -4.15 -21.63 8.79
N HIS A 81 -3.64 -21.87 7.57
CA HIS A 81 -2.82 -20.88 6.85
C HIS A 81 -3.55 -19.55 6.64
N LYS A 82 -4.85 -19.61 6.33
CA LYS A 82 -5.69 -18.43 6.14
C LYS A 82 -5.89 -17.64 7.42
N GLU A 83 -6.07 -18.32 8.53
CA GLU A 83 -6.21 -17.70 9.85
C GLU A 83 -4.92 -17.02 10.30
N CYS A 84 -3.76 -17.67 10.09
CA CYS A 84 -2.45 -17.07 10.37
C CYS A 84 -2.24 -15.78 9.57
N CYS A 85 -2.53 -15.82 8.26
CA CYS A 85 -2.38 -14.65 7.38
C CYS A 85 -3.34 -13.53 7.80
N LYS A 86 -4.60 -13.87 8.04
CA LYS A 86 -5.62 -12.91 8.46
C LYS A 86 -5.30 -12.29 9.82
N ALA A 87 -4.89 -13.06 10.80
CA ALA A 87 -4.52 -12.58 12.13
C ALA A 87 -3.31 -11.65 12.07
N LEU A 88 -2.29 -12.03 11.28
CA LEU A 88 -1.08 -11.23 11.10
C LEU A 88 -1.38 -9.89 10.43
N LEU A 89 -2.00 -9.92 9.26
CA LEU A 89 -2.25 -8.71 8.46
C LEU A 89 -3.36 -7.83 9.02
N SER A 90 -4.30 -8.39 9.77
CA SER A 90 -5.33 -7.62 10.48
C SER A 90 -4.72 -6.63 11.48
N GLY A 91 -3.63 -7.01 12.15
CA GLY A 91 -2.90 -6.11 13.05
C GLY A 91 -2.24 -4.91 12.34
N TYR A 92 -1.96 -5.03 11.04
CA TYR A 92 -1.34 -3.96 10.24
C TYR A 92 -2.36 -3.10 9.47
N ARG A 93 -3.63 -3.49 9.42
CA ARG A 93 -4.69 -2.71 8.74
C ARG A 93 -4.77 -1.25 9.19
N PRO A 94 -4.81 -0.91 10.48
CA PRO A 94 -4.91 0.48 10.90
C PRO A 94 -3.70 1.31 10.44
N MET A 95 -2.51 0.69 10.43
CA MET A 95 -1.29 1.35 9.95
C MET A 95 -1.34 1.59 8.43
N ALA A 96 -1.92 0.67 7.67
CA ALA A 96 -2.13 0.83 6.24
C ALA A 96 -3.09 2.00 5.94
N TYR A 97 -4.17 2.16 6.70
CA TYR A 97 -5.09 3.30 6.53
C TYR A 97 -4.44 4.64 6.91
N ILE A 98 -3.61 4.68 7.93
CA ILE A 98 -2.84 5.89 8.29
C ILE A 98 -1.91 6.27 7.14
N GLY A 99 -1.17 5.32 6.59
CA GLY A 99 -0.32 5.55 5.42
C GLY A 99 -1.10 6.07 4.21
N PHE A 100 -2.28 5.51 3.95
CA PHE A 100 -3.17 5.96 2.89
C PHE A 100 -3.62 7.41 3.09
N ALA A 101 -4.03 7.78 4.29
CA ALA A 101 -4.45 9.15 4.62
C ALA A 101 -3.31 10.15 4.44
N ILE A 102 -2.10 9.83 4.92
CA ILE A 102 -0.90 10.65 4.74
C ILE A 102 -0.58 10.81 3.25
N GLY A 103 -0.67 9.74 2.46
CA GLY A 103 -0.46 9.78 1.01
C GLY A 103 -1.44 10.70 0.29
N THR A 104 -2.71 10.68 0.69
CA THR A 104 -3.74 11.56 0.13
C THR A 104 -3.44 13.04 0.42
N VAL A 105 -3.08 13.37 1.65
CA VAL A 105 -2.72 14.76 2.04
C VAL A 105 -1.47 15.22 1.29
N TYR A 106 -0.45 14.37 1.21
CA TYR A 106 0.79 14.68 0.50
C TYR A 106 0.55 14.93 -0.99
N GLN A 107 -0.20 14.06 -1.65
CA GLN A 107 -0.54 14.19 -3.06
C GLN A 107 -1.28 15.49 -3.35
N TYR A 108 -2.28 15.83 -2.51
CA TYR A 108 -3.04 17.06 -2.66
C TYR A 108 -2.16 18.30 -2.50
N ALA A 109 -1.31 18.34 -1.48
CA ALA A 109 -0.38 19.43 -1.23
C ALA A 109 0.62 19.60 -2.39
N LEU A 110 1.18 18.49 -2.87
CA LEU A 110 2.16 18.48 -3.96
C LEU A 110 1.56 18.99 -5.27
N LEU A 111 0.36 18.54 -5.63
CA LEU A 111 -0.32 19.02 -6.83
C LEU A 111 -0.69 20.50 -6.72
N LYS A 112 -1.15 20.95 -5.56
CA LYS A 112 -1.45 22.37 -5.35
C LYS A 112 -0.22 23.24 -5.51
N ILE A 113 0.93 22.83 -4.99
CA ILE A 113 2.20 23.53 -5.16
C ILE A 113 2.62 23.50 -6.63
N MET A 114 2.55 22.34 -7.28
CA MET A 114 2.93 22.18 -8.68
C MET A 114 2.10 23.09 -9.61
N VAL A 115 0.78 23.11 -9.44
CA VAL A 115 -0.10 23.99 -10.20
C VAL A 115 0.24 25.45 -9.93
N SER A 116 0.48 25.86 -8.69
CA SER A 116 0.81 27.26 -8.36
C SER A 116 2.17 27.71 -8.90
N VAL A 117 3.12 26.80 -9.09
CA VAL A 117 4.46 27.13 -9.60
C VAL A 117 4.49 27.11 -11.13
N VAL A 118 3.90 26.08 -11.75
CA VAL A 118 3.96 25.88 -13.22
C VAL A 118 3.04 26.85 -13.96
N PHE A 119 1.88 27.16 -13.39
CA PHE A 119 0.87 28.02 -14.03
C PHE A 119 0.86 29.45 -13.52
N LYS A 120 1.93 29.91 -12.87
CA LYS A 120 2.02 31.25 -12.27
C LYS A 120 1.86 32.38 -13.28
N ASP A 121 2.20 32.14 -14.54
CA ASP A 121 2.15 33.13 -15.64
C ASP A 121 0.95 32.93 -16.59
N ILE A 122 0.02 32.01 -16.28
CA ILE A 122 -1.14 31.71 -17.12
C ILE A 122 -2.39 32.21 -16.39
N SER A 123 -3.15 33.07 -17.04
CA SER A 123 -4.36 33.71 -16.49
C SER A 123 -5.54 32.76 -16.27
N ASP A 124 -5.55 31.58 -16.86
CA ASP A 124 -6.54 30.52 -16.64
C ASP A 124 -5.91 29.35 -15.88
N ILE A 125 -5.82 29.51 -14.57
CA ILE A 125 -5.39 28.40 -13.69
C ILE A 125 -6.58 27.45 -13.55
N PRO A 126 -6.46 26.17 -13.97
CA PRO A 126 -7.48 25.18 -13.65
C PRO A 126 -7.53 25.01 -12.13
N ASP A 127 -8.67 25.35 -11.57
CA ASP A 127 -8.91 25.24 -10.13
C ASP A 127 -8.84 23.76 -9.75
N TYR A 128 -7.68 23.34 -9.18
CA TYR A 128 -7.52 21.98 -8.71
C TYR A 128 -8.33 21.78 -7.44
N SER A 129 -9.57 21.34 -7.62
CA SER A 129 -10.44 20.93 -6.53
C SER A 129 -10.21 19.46 -6.18
N PHE A 130 -10.25 19.14 -4.88
CA PHE A 130 -10.17 17.77 -4.41
C PHE A 130 -11.32 16.92 -4.98
N ASN A 131 -10.99 15.98 -5.86
CA ASN A 131 -11.98 15.13 -6.49
C ASN A 131 -12.37 13.98 -5.55
N LYS A 132 -13.52 14.11 -4.90
CA LYS A 132 -14.08 13.11 -3.98
C LYS A 132 -14.30 11.75 -4.66
N GLN A 133 -14.68 11.75 -5.94
CA GLN A 133 -14.87 10.50 -6.71
C GLN A 133 -13.56 9.72 -6.84
N THR A 134 -12.49 10.38 -7.24
CA THR A 134 -11.16 9.76 -7.35
C THR A 134 -10.69 9.21 -6.01
N PHE A 135 -10.91 9.94 -4.93
CA PHE A 135 -10.57 9.47 -3.59
C PHE A 135 -11.32 8.19 -3.21
N ILE A 136 -12.64 8.15 -3.44
CA ILE A 136 -13.47 6.98 -3.12
C ILE A 136 -13.06 5.77 -3.96
N ILE A 137 -12.84 5.96 -5.26
CA ILE A 137 -12.39 4.88 -6.16
C ILE A 137 -11.04 4.34 -5.73
N THR A 138 -10.08 5.21 -5.39
CA THR A 138 -8.76 4.83 -4.91
C THR A 138 -8.84 4.08 -3.58
N LEU A 139 -9.69 4.51 -2.66
CA LEU A 139 -9.91 3.85 -1.39
C LEU A 139 -10.49 2.42 -1.57
N ILE A 140 -11.50 2.28 -2.41
CA ILE A 140 -12.11 0.99 -2.73
C ILE A 140 -11.07 0.07 -3.40
N SER A 141 -10.30 0.58 -4.35
CA SER A 141 -9.23 -0.16 -5.02
C SER A 141 -8.15 -0.61 -4.03
N PHE A 142 -7.78 0.26 -3.08
CA PHE A 142 -6.82 -0.06 -2.03
C PHE A 142 -7.29 -1.21 -1.13
N VAL A 143 -8.52 -1.12 -0.64
CA VAL A 143 -9.12 -2.17 0.21
C VAL A 143 -9.23 -3.48 -0.56
N PHE A 144 -9.70 -3.43 -1.80
CA PHE A 144 -9.84 -4.60 -2.66
C PHE A 144 -8.50 -5.29 -2.93
N LEU A 145 -7.47 -4.53 -3.31
CA LEU A 145 -6.13 -5.06 -3.55
C LEU A 145 -5.49 -5.61 -2.27
N TYR A 146 -5.66 -4.93 -1.15
CA TYR A 146 -5.16 -5.39 0.14
C TYR A 146 -5.76 -6.76 0.51
N GLU A 147 -7.08 -6.93 0.38
CA GLU A 147 -7.76 -8.21 0.63
C GLU A 147 -7.38 -9.29 -0.40
N LEU A 148 -7.24 -8.92 -1.66
CA LEU A 148 -6.85 -9.83 -2.73
C LEU A 148 -5.44 -10.36 -2.54
N ILE A 149 -4.50 -9.49 -2.19
CA ILE A 149 -3.12 -9.88 -1.88
C ILE A 149 -3.08 -10.76 -0.64
N MET A 150 -3.86 -10.43 0.38
CA MET A 150 -3.99 -11.25 1.59
C MET A 150 -4.48 -12.66 1.24
N HIS A 151 -5.40 -12.79 0.30
CA HIS A 151 -5.91 -14.08 -0.15
C HIS A 151 -4.83 -14.89 -0.88
N PHE A 152 -4.12 -14.28 -1.83
CA PHE A 152 -3.05 -14.95 -2.59
C PHE A 152 -1.85 -15.36 -1.71
N TYR A 153 -1.46 -14.54 -0.76
CA TYR A 153 -0.35 -14.85 0.14
C TYR A 153 -0.69 -15.92 1.18
N SER A 154 -1.96 -16.18 1.44
CA SER A 154 -2.37 -17.33 2.24
C SER A 154 -1.80 -18.65 1.71
N ASP A 155 -1.66 -18.78 0.40
CA ASP A 155 -1.08 -19.97 -0.23
C ASP A 155 0.45 -20.02 -0.12
N ARG A 156 1.13 -18.88 -0.02
CA ARG A 156 2.56 -18.85 0.23
C ARG A 156 2.94 -19.29 1.65
N ILE A 157 2.12 -19.00 2.63
CA ILE A 157 2.32 -19.43 4.02
C ILE A 157 2.28 -20.96 4.14
N LYS A 158 1.57 -21.67 3.23
CA LYS A 158 1.60 -23.14 3.16
C LYS A 158 3.00 -23.70 2.97
N LYS A 159 3.88 -22.99 2.26
CA LYS A 159 5.26 -23.42 1.97
C LYS A 159 6.23 -23.21 3.14
N ILE A 160 5.83 -22.49 4.18
CA ILE A 160 6.64 -22.30 5.38
C ILE A 160 6.59 -23.58 6.19
N SER A 161 7.66 -24.36 6.09
CA SER A 161 7.79 -25.61 6.87
C SER A 161 8.10 -25.29 8.32
N VAL A 162 7.25 -25.75 9.22
CA VAL A 162 7.45 -25.64 10.68
C VAL A 162 8.75 -26.30 11.10
N LYS A 163 9.13 -27.40 10.41
CA LYS A 163 10.32 -28.19 10.70
C LYS A 163 11.62 -27.40 10.52
N ASN A 164 11.70 -26.54 9.49
CA ASN A 164 12.92 -25.77 9.22
C ASN A 164 13.12 -24.59 10.17
N ILE A 165 12.07 -24.16 10.86
CA ILE A 165 12.12 -22.98 11.75
C ILE A 165 12.39 -23.39 13.20
N MET A 166 12.06 -24.63 13.57
CA MET A 166 12.35 -25.17 14.90
C MET A 166 13.78 -25.68 15.06
N LEU A 167 14.52 -25.83 13.98
CA LEU A 167 15.91 -26.34 13.97
C LEU A 167 16.97 -25.23 13.92
N GLU A 168 16.57 -23.96 13.83
CA GLU A 168 17.40 -22.76 14.01
C GLU A 168 17.13 -22.12 15.39
#